data_9a615f526966833afa75aac25ed39289
#
_entry.id   9a615f526966833afa75aac25ed39289
#
_cell.length_a   1.000
_cell.length_b   1.000
_cell.length_c   1.000
_cell.angle_alpha   90.00
_cell.angle_beta   90.00
_cell.angle_gamma   90.00
#
_symmetry.space_group_name_H-M   'P 1'
#
loop_
_entity.id
_entity.type
_entity.pdbx_description
1 polymer ?
#
loop_
_entity_poly.entity_id
_entity_poly.type
_entity_poly.pdbx_seq_one_letter_code
_entity_poly.pdbx_strand_id
1 'polypeptide(L)'
;MSQLYVPVILRNAREYVLARHGHLAPEQVHTYETPHALIDTGALHVVLPPHVAEQLGLWRMGYTEATIANGTLVEGEVTEPLYVEILHRLTSTHAIIMGTTVLIGAIVLEGLDLAVDCKRGQLMPNLGTWDQPVFRV
;
A
#
# COMPACT_ATOMS: atom_id res chain seq x y z
N MET A 1 22.72 2.49 -1.52
CA MET A 1 21.80 1.52 -0.90
C MET A 1 20.89 0.94 -1.98
N SER A 2 20.76 -0.37 -2.05
CA SER A 2 19.90 -0.99 -3.04
C SER A 2 18.42 -0.80 -2.67
N GLN A 3 17.60 -0.62 -3.69
CA GLN A 3 16.15 -0.53 -3.52
C GLN A 3 15.57 -1.93 -3.37
N LEU A 4 14.52 -2.04 -2.56
CA LEU A 4 13.80 -3.29 -2.36
C LEU A 4 12.45 -3.21 -3.07
N TYR A 5 12.21 -4.14 -3.98
CA TYR A 5 10.93 -4.31 -4.67
C TYR A 5 10.29 -5.62 -4.23
N VAL A 6 9.00 -5.59 -3.98
CA VAL A 6 8.27 -6.77 -3.51
C VAL A 6 6.95 -6.91 -4.26
N PRO A 7 6.43 -8.14 -4.37
CA PRO A 7 5.08 -8.36 -4.88
C PRO A 7 4.05 -7.80 -3.90
N VAL A 8 3.07 -7.08 -4.44
CA VAL A 8 1.92 -6.60 -3.65
C VAL A 8 0.63 -6.83 -4.43
N ILE A 9 -0.46 -6.99 -3.69
CA ILE A 9 -1.81 -7.01 -4.22
C ILE A 9 -2.57 -5.85 -3.60
N LEU A 10 -3.14 -5.00 -4.45
CA LEU A 10 -3.94 -3.85 -4.03
C LEU A 10 -5.39 -4.10 -4.42
N ARG A 11 -6.33 -3.76 -3.53
CA ARG A 11 -7.75 -3.93 -3.77
C ARG A 11 -8.52 -2.69 -3.35
N ASN A 12 -9.58 -2.38 -4.09
CA ASN A 12 -10.54 -1.36 -3.68
C ASN A 12 -11.22 -1.83 -2.40
N ALA A 13 -10.99 -1.12 -1.28
CA ALA A 13 -11.47 -1.56 0.02
C ALA A 13 -12.99 -1.53 0.13
N ARG A 14 -13.64 -0.50 -0.41
CA ARG A 14 -15.10 -0.37 -0.42
C ARG A 14 -15.74 -1.57 -1.12
N GLU A 15 -15.23 -1.93 -2.30
CA GLU A 15 -15.73 -3.06 -3.07
C GLU A 15 -15.42 -4.40 -2.40
N TYR A 16 -14.24 -4.54 -1.83
CA TYR A 16 -13.86 -5.74 -1.10
C TYR A 16 -14.81 -6.01 0.07
N VAL A 17 -15.15 -4.98 0.85
CA VAL A 17 -16.09 -5.10 1.96
C VAL A 17 -17.49 -5.48 1.47
N LEU A 18 -17.95 -4.84 0.39
CA LEU A 18 -19.25 -5.19 -0.22
C LEU A 18 -19.28 -6.64 -0.69
N ALA A 19 -18.22 -7.12 -1.29
CA ALA A 19 -18.12 -8.52 -1.74
C ALA A 19 -18.12 -9.49 -0.55
N ARG A 20 -17.41 -9.15 0.53
CA ARG A 20 -17.37 -9.97 1.75
C ARG A 20 -18.76 -10.08 2.39
N HIS A 21 -19.62 -9.10 2.22
CA HIS A 21 -20.97 -9.08 2.78
C HIS A 21 -22.06 -9.49 1.77
N GLY A 22 -21.67 -10.03 0.62
CA GLY A 22 -22.60 -10.57 -0.35
C GLY A 22 -23.29 -9.53 -1.23
N HIS A 23 -22.83 -8.27 -1.21
CA HIS A 23 -23.45 -7.17 -1.98
C HIS A 23 -22.76 -6.92 -3.33
N LEU A 24 -21.70 -7.65 -3.63
CA LEU A 24 -20.93 -7.54 -4.85
C LEU A 24 -20.29 -8.87 -5.14
N ALA A 25 -20.20 -9.27 -6.42
CA ALA A 25 -19.50 -10.48 -6.78
C ALA A 25 -17.98 -10.29 -6.56
N PRO A 26 -17.27 -11.30 -6.05
CA PRO A 26 -15.82 -11.18 -5.82
C PRO A 26 -15.05 -10.75 -7.07
N GLU A 27 -15.48 -11.16 -8.26
CA GLU A 27 -14.85 -10.83 -9.54
C GLU A 27 -15.00 -9.35 -9.91
N GLN A 28 -15.92 -8.65 -9.27
CA GLN A 28 -16.17 -7.22 -9.51
C GLN A 28 -15.30 -6.31 -8.63
N VAL A 29 -14.53 -6.87 -7.70
CA VAL A 29 -13.60 -6.09 -6.88
C VAL A 29 -12.41 -5.71 -7.73
N HIS A 30 -12.21 -4.40 -7.93
CA HIS A 30 -11.05 -3.90 -8.65
C HIS A 30 -9.77 -4.24 -7.89
N THR A 31 -8.83 -4.86 -8.59
CA THR A 31 -7.58 -5.37 -8.03
C THR A 31 -6.42 -5.01 -8.95
N TYR A 32 -5.28 -4.69 -8.35
CA TYR A 32 -4.05 -4.46 -9.09
C TYR A 32 -2.92 -5.24 -8.42
N GLU A 33 -2.23 -6.07 -9.21
CA GLU A 33 -1.09 -6.83 -8.74
C GLU A 33 0.16 -6.35 -9.44
N THR A 34 1.25 -6.22 -8.69
CA THR A 34 2.55 -5.93 -9.27
C THR A 34 3.64 -6.69 -8.50
N PRO A 35 4.63 -7.26 -9.22
CA PRO A 35 5.79 -7.88 -8.57
C PRO A 35 6.82 -6.85 -8.08
N HIS A 36 6.66 -5.58 -8.42
CA HIS A 36 7.69 -4.55 -8.29
C HIS A 36 7.21 -3.30 -7.55
N ALA A 37 6.52 -3.46 -6.42
CA ALA A 37 6.24 -2.32 -5.55
C ALA A 37 7.51 -1.95 -4.78
N LEU A 38 7.87 -0.67 -4.79
CA LEU A 38 9.05 -0.16 -4.10
C LEU A 38 8.75 0.01 -2.62
N ILE A 39 9.55 -0.63 -1.78
CA ILE A 39 9.50 -0.42 -0.34
C ILE A 39 10.39 0.77 0.02
N ASP A 40 9.80 1.79 0.65
CA ASP A 40 10.50 3.00 1.05
C ASP A 40 10.15 3.34 2.50
N THR A 41 11.02 2.96 3.42
CA THR A 41 10.84 3.21 4.85
C THR A 41 10.99 4.69 5.23
N GLY A 42 11.55 5.50 4.34
CA GLY A 42 11.63 6.94 4.50
C GLY A 42 10.34 7.67 4.12
N ALA A 43 9.43 7.00 3.41
CA ALA A 43 8.11 7.52 3.11
C ALA A 43 7.10 6.98 4.13
N LEU A 44 6.07 7.77 4.42
CA LEU A 44 5.03 7.36 5.36
C LEU A 44 3.90 6.63 4.64
N HIS A 45 3.43 7.19 3.53
CA HIS A 45 2.21 6.76 2.85
C HIS A 45 2.47 5.82 1.67
N VAL A 46 1.37 5.22 1.18
CA VAL A 46 1.34 4.57 -0.13
C VAL A 46 1.26 5.65 -1.19
N VAL A 47 2.04 5.48 -2.25
CA VAL A 47 1.97 6.34 -3.43
C VAL A 47 1.58 5.48 -4.62
N LEU A 48 0.58 5.92 -5.38
CA LEU A 48 0.08 5.22 -6.56
C LEU A 48 0.20 6.10 -7.80
N PRO A 49 0.76 5.56 -8.90
CA PRO A 49 0.63 6.25 -10.19
C PRO A 49 -0.85 6.45 -10.55
N PRO A 50 -1.17 7.50 -11.31
CA PRO A 50 -2.57 7.77 -11.69
C PRO A 50 -3.27 6.58 -12.35
N HIS A 51 -2.58 5.84 -13.24
CA HIS A 51 -3.20 4.68 -13.92
C HIS A 51 -3.55 3.54 -12.96
N VAL A 52 -2.80 3.38 -11.88
CA VAL A 52 -3.09 2.35 -10.85
C VAL A 52 -4.32 2.75 -10.04
N ALA A 53 -4.38 4.01 -9.61
CA ALA A 53 -5.55 4.52 -8.88
C ALA A 53 -6.82 4.39 -9.72
N GLU A 54 -6.73 4.65 -11.02
CA GLU A 54 -7.84 4.52 -11.96
C GLU A 54 -8.25 3.05 -12.14
N GLN A 55 -7.29 2.16 -12.32
CA GLN A 55 -7.57 0.73 -12.44
C GLN A 55 -8.25 0.16 -11.19
N LEU A 56 -7.89 0.67 -10.02
CA LEU A 56 -8.52 0.29 -8.76
C LEU A 56 -9.88 0.94 -8.54
N GLY A 57 -10.29 1.88 -9.40
CA GLY A 57 -11.57 2.58 -9.26
C GLY A 57 -11.67 3.40 -7.98
N LEU A 58 -10.55 3.90 -7.49
CA LEU A 58 -10.53 4.63 -6.22
C LEU A 58 -11.10 6.04 -6.37
N TRP A 59 -11.99 6.40 -5.47
CA TRP A 59 -12.49 7.77 -5.37
C TRP A 59 -11.39 8.68 -4.83
N ARG A 60 -11.36 9.91 -5.36
CA ARG A 60 -10.47 10.95 -4.88
C ARG A 60 -11.18 11.73 -3.80
N MET A 61 -10.53 11.87 -2.64
CA MET A 61 -11.13 12.43 -1.44
C MET A 61 -10.66 13.85 -1.12
N GLY A 62 -9.69 14.37 -1.85
CA GLY A 62 -9.16 15.70 -1.64
C GLY A 62 -7.70 15.81 -2.04
N TYR A 63 -7.05 16.87 -1.58
CA TYR A 63 -5.66 17.16 -1.89
C TYR A 63 -4.85 17.28 -0.61
N THR A 64 -3.57 16.95 -0.72
CA THR A 64 -2.60 17.17 0.36
C THR A 64 -1.29 17.65 -0.23
N GLU A 65 -0.49 18.30 0.59
CA GLU A 65 0.89 18.59 0.23
C GLU A 65 1.77 17.40 0.63
N ALA A 66 2.66 17.01 -0.26
CA ALA A 66 3.60 15.94 -0.02
C ALA A 66 5.01 16.43 -0.32
N THR A 67 5.97 16.03 0.51
CA THR A 67 7.38 16.33 0.28
C THR A 67 7.99 15.19 -0.52
N ILE A 68 8.51 15.49 -1.71
CA ILE A 68 9.21 14.50 -2.52
C ILE A 68 10.70 14.44 -2.14
N ALA A 69 11.43 13.49 -2.72
CA ALA A 69 12.79 13.15 -2.32
C ALA A 69 13.78 14.33 -2.30
N ASN A 70 13.58 15.33 -3.15
CA ASN A 70 14.45 16.52 -3.20
C ASN A 70 14.06 17.62 -2.21
N GLY A 71 13.08 17.37 -1.33
CA GLY A 71 12.60 18.35 -0.37
C GLY A 71 11.53 19.30 -0.90
N THR A 72 11.16 19.20 -2.16
CA THR A 72 10.13 20.04 -2.76
C THR A 72 8.75 19.60 -2.30
N LEU A 73 7.89 20.56 -1.95
CA LEU A 73 6.48 20.31 -1.68
C LEU A 73 5.71 20.25 -3.01
N VAL A 74 4.93 19.19 -3.17
CA VAL A 74 4.04 19.02 -4.31
C VAL A 74 2.63 18.74 -3.81
N GLU A 75 1.63 19.12 -4.58
CA GLU A 75 0.25 18.81 -4.28
C GLU A 75 -0.13 17.47 -4.88
N GLY A 76 -0.71 16.59 -4.07
CA GLY A 76 -1.17 15.27 -4.52
C GLY A 76 -2.61 15.03 -4.12
N GLU A 77 -3.33 14.25 -4.94
CA GLU A 77 -4.68 13.82 -4.60
C GLU A 77 -4.63 12.64 -3.65
N VAL A 78 -5.52 12.65 -2.66
CA VAL A 78 -5.66 11.58 -1.68
C VAL A 78 -6.82 10.68 -2.09
N THR A 79 -6.61 9.37 -2.04
CA THR A 79 -7.64 8.40 -2.38
C THR A 79 -8.50 8.03 -1.18
N GLU A 80 -9.66 7.41 -1.44
CA GLU A 80 -10.33 6.61 -0.43
C GLU A 80 -9.44 5.44 0.00
N PRO A 81 -9.72 4.75 1.12
CA PRO A 81 -8.93 3.61 1.56
C PRO A 81 -8.88 2.48 0.53
N LEU A 82 -7.74 1.82 0.47
CA LEU A 82 -7.54 0.59 -0.28
C LEU A 82 -6.94 -0.45 0.63
N TYR A 83 -7.07 -1.73 0.27
CA TYR A 83 -6.35 -2.81 0.94
C TYR A 83 -5.02 -3.06 0.27
N VAL A 84 -4.01 -3.31 1.08
CA VAL A 84 -2.66 -3.71 0.65
C VAL A 84 -2.37 -5.08 1.24
N GLU A 85 -2.04 -6.02 0.39
CA GLU A 85 -1.65 -7.36 0.81
C GLU A 85 -0.20 -7.64 0.42
N ILE A 86 0.61 -8.00 1.41
CA ILE A 86 2.01 -8.39 1.24
C ILE A 86 2.26 -9.61 2.12
N LEU A 87 2.86 -10.66 1.57
CA LEU A 87 3.15 -11.91 2.30
C LEU A 87 1.90 -12.48 3.00
N HIS A 88 0.76 -12.42 2.32
CA HIS A 88 -0.54 -12.90 2.82
C HIS A 88 -1.07 -12.14 4.04
N ARG A 89 -0.52 -10.97 4.34
CA ARG A 89 -0.98 -10.07 5.40
C ARG A 89 -1.70 -8.89 4.78
N LEU A 90 -2.80 -8.47 5.37
CA LEU A 90 -3.70 -7.45 4.83
C LEU A 90 -3.79 -6.26 5.77
N THR A 91 -3.64 -5.06 5.23
CA THR A 91 -3.94 -3.81 5.92
C THR A 91 -4.66 -2.85 4.98
N SER A 92 -5.24 -1.80 5.54
CA SER A 92 -5.92 -0.77 4.74
C SER A 92 -5.34 0.60 5.05
N THR A 93 -5.28 1.43 4.03
CA THR A 93 -4.86 2.83 4.14
C THR A 93 -5.28 3.57 2.89
N HIS A 94 -5.29 4.91 2.96
CA HIS A 94 -5.41 5.73 1.77
C HIS A 94 -4.05 5.85 1.08
N ALA A 95 -4.06 6.36 -0.15
CA ALA A 95 -2.85 6.59 -0.93
C ALA A 95 -2.81 8.02 -1.46
N ILE A 96 -1.63 8.43 -1.88
CA ILE A 96 -1.41 9.70 -2.57
C ILE A 96 -1.13 9.37 -4.03
N ILE A 97 -1.84 10.02 -4.95
CA ILE A 97 -1.69 9.78 -6.39
C ILE A 97 -0.57 10.64 -6.91
N MET A 98 0.52 10.02 -7.31
CA MET A 98 1.65 10.69 -7.99
C MET A 98 2.66 9.65 -8.50
N GLY A 99 3.59 10.11 -9.30
CA GLY A 99 4.73 9.29 -9.73
C GLY A 99 4.40 8.24 -10.76
N THR A 100 5.32 7.30 -10.91
CA THR A 100 5.26 6.25 -11.94
C THR A 100 5.39 4.84 -11.38
N THR A 101 5.66 4.70 -10.08
CA THR A 101 5.90 3.41 -9.43
C THR A 101 5.03 3.33 -8.18
N VAL A 102 4.45 2.15 -7.94
CA VAL A 102 3.78 1.88 -6.66
C VAL A 102 4.83 1.91 -5.56
N LEU A 103 4.61 2.75 -4.56
CA LEU A 103 5.51 2.92 -3.43
C LEU A 103 4.77 2.56 -2.15
N ILE A 104 5.40 1.74 -1.33
CA ILE A 104 4.87 1.29 -0.04
C ILE A 104 5.67 1.95 1.07
N GLY A 105 5.03 2.81 1.85
CA GLY A 105 5.65 3.52 2.95
C GLY A 105 5.53 2.80 4.28
N ALA A 106 6.05 3.44 5.33
CA ALA A 106 6.16 2.85 6.66
C ALA A 106 4.82 2.45 7.29
N ILE A 107 3.76 3.21 6.99
CA ILE A 107 2.44 2.96 7.60
C ILE A 107 1.88 1.57 7.24
N VAL A 108 2.14 1.12 6.01
CA VAL A 108 1.75 -0.23 5.58
C VAL A 108 2.56 -1.30 6.30
N LEU A 109 3.88 -1.09 6.39
CA LEU A 109 4.75 -2.06 7.06
C LEU A 109 4.37 -2.21 8.53
N GLU A 110 4.03 -1.11 9.20
CA GLU A 110 3.52 -1.15 10.58
C GLU A 110 2.19 -1.89 10.65
N GLY A 111 1.28 -1.59 9.73
CA GLY A 111 -0.03 -2.25 9.69
C GLY A 111 0.04 -3.75 9.39
N LEU A 112 1.07 -4.19 8.69
CA LEU A 112 1.30 -5.60 8.40
C LEU A 112 2.24 -6.28 9.41
N ASP A 113 2.81 -5.51 10.30
CA ASP A 113 3.80 -5.98 11.28
C ASP A 113 5.00 -6.64 10.58
N LEU A 114 5.52 -5.95 9.57
CA LEU A 114 6.67 -6.38 8.78
C LEU A 114 7.84 -5.41 8.98
N ALA A 115 9.04 -5.94 8.85
CA ALA A 115 10.29 -5.18 8.88
C ALA A 115 11.10 -5.45 7.62
N VAL A 116 11.99 -4.52 7.29
CA VAL A 116 12.94 -4.69 6.19
C VAL A 116 14.21 -5.34 6.75
N ASP A 117 14.58 -6.48 6.19
CA ASP A 117 15.88 -7.09 6.43
C ASP A 117 16.84 -6.54 5.39
N CYS A 118 17.59 -5.51 5.75
CA CYS A 118 18.51 -4.86 4.84
C CYS A 118 19.67 -5.76 4.44
N LYS A 119 20.04 -6.70 5.28
CA LYS A 119 21.15 -7.62 5.02
C LYS A 119 20.80 -8.63 3.93
N ARG A 120 19.56 -9.14 3.96
CA ARG A 120 19.08 -10.11 2.98
C ARG A 120 18.30 -9.48 1.83
N GLY A 121 17.98 -8.18 1.93
CA GLY A 121 17.21 -7.48 0.91
C GLY A 121 15.78 -8.03 0.77
N GLN A 122 15.10 -8.25 1.88
CA GLN A 122 13.76 -8.82 1.88
C GLN A 122 12.93 -8.29 3.04
N LEU A 123 11.60 -8.42 2.92
CA LEU A 123 10.70 -8.20 4.04
C LEU A 123 10.63 -9.46 4.90
N MET A 124 10.42 -9.25 6.19
CA MET A 124 10.29 -10.33 7.15
C MET A 124 9.28 -9.93 8.22
N PRO A 125 8.59 -10.90 8.84
CA PRO A 125 7.78 -10.62 10.03
C PRO A 125 8.65 -10.01 11.13
N ASN A 126 8.08 -9.11 11.92
CA ASN A 126 8.74 -8.65 13.13
C ASN A 126 8.98 -9.83 14.07
N LEU A 127 9.98 -9.71 14.94
CA LEU A 127 10.37 -10.77 15.83
C LEU A 127 9.18 -11.24 16.68
N GLY A 128 8.93 -12.55 16.67
CA GLY A 128 7.83 -13.15 17.43
C GLY A 128 6.46 -13.13 16.73
N THR A 129 6.37 -12.63 15.50
CA THR A 129 5.09 -12.48 14.79
C THR A 129 5.05 -13.29 13.49
N TRP A 130 5.67 -14.48 13.45
CA TRP A 130 5.84 -15.27 12.24
C TRP A 130 4.54 -15.71 11.59
N ASP A 131 3.51 -16.01 12.39
CA ASP A 131 2.25 -16.56 11.88
C ASP A 131 1.23 -15.47 11.56
N GLN A 132 1.22 -14.38 12.29
CA GLN A 132 0.22 -13.32 12.15
C GLN A 132 0.76 -12.01 12.70
N PRO A 133 0.23 -10.86 12.20
CA PRO A 133 0.57 -9.55 12.76
C PRO A 133 0.18 -9.45 14.23
N VAL A 134 1.01 -8.74 15.01
CA VAL A 134 0.75 -8.40 16.40
C VAL A 134 0.74 -6.89 16.52
N PHE A 135 -0.33 -6.33 17.09
CA PHE A 135 -0.48 -4.88 17.27
C PHE A 135 -0.32 -4.52 18.73
N ARG A 136 0.39 -3.43 18.96
CA ARG A 136 0.51 -2.83 20.30
C ARG A 136 -0.54 -1.74 20.44
N VAL A 137 -1.32 -1.83 21.47
CA VAL A 137 -2.39 -0.88 21.78
C VAL A 137 -2.04 -0.03 23.02
#